data_37a8f2e01f2cfa027d54a6b2af30fab0
#
_entry.id   37a8f2e01f2cfa027d54a6b2af30fab0
#
_cell.length_a   1.000
_cell.length_b   1.000
_cell.length_c   1.000
_cell.angle_alpha   90.00
_cell.angle_beta   90.00
_cell.angle_gamma   90.00
#
_symmetry.space_group_name_H-M   'P 1'
#
loop_
_entity.id
_entity.type
_entity.pdbx_description
1 polymer ?
#
loop_
_entity_poly.entity_id
_entity_poly.type
_entity_poly.pdbx_seq_one_letter_code
_entity_poly.pdbx_strand_id
1 'polypeptide(L)'
;MSAARIVVVNTLGGALHHYSAALVTTLGGQARGVRLISVDEPSVAGGSGFAWIGRTVRALVEARRSGGRVVVTWPVLGHLDRVLMRVLLGARADASVVVHDPRPLVHARGYGRASRWVGRRFGRQVRMIVHSETARTDLQEDCPEDVALLLPHPVAPRAYDVGRPAVDACTIRVLGQYKPDRDLELLVCLADRLRGRYRLEVIGRGWPAVDGWVVRDAFVEEAALDELIAAAGVVLVPYRRFYQSGVAIRSLELGTPAVGPAGSSMTDLYPDDRYLAGDPVESWCAAIERAAAAPRDGTAALARAADARAREAWQGEYAVS
;
A
#
# COMPACT_ATOMS: atom_id res chain seq x y z
N MET A 1 29.60 16.37 -2.20
CA MET A 1 28.25 15.78 -2.37
C MET A 1 27.25 16.75 -1.78
N SER A 2 26.28 17.22 -2.55
CA SER A 2 25.20 18.08 -2.01
C SER A 2 24.43 17.31 -0.94
N ALA A 3 24.07 17.97 0.16
CA ALA A 3 23.24 17.38 1.22
C ALA A 3 21.88 16.94 0.62
N ALA A 4 21.40 15.76 0.98
CA ALA A 4 20.08 15.30 0.55
C ALA A 4 19.00 16.17 1.16
N ARG A 5 18.06 16.66 0.36
CA ARG A 5 16.95 17.49 0.84
C ARG A 5 15.84 16.66 1.50
N ILE A 6 15.66 15.42 1.03
CA ILE A 6 14.69 14.48 1.56
C ILE A 6 15.37 13.12 1.69
N VAL A 7 15.20 12.46 2.83
CA VAL A 7 15.68 11.10 3.06
C VAL A 7 14.49 10.20 3.33
N VAL A 8 14.24 9.27 2.44
CA VAL A 8 13.25 8.20 2.62
C VAL A 8 13.95 7.02 3.29
N VAL A 9 13.46 6.62 4.47
CA VAL A 9 13.96 5.45 5.20
C VAL A 9 12.92 4.33 5.07
N ASN A 10 13.22 3.36 4.23
CA ASN A 10 12.40 2.16 4.10
C ASN A 10 12.82 1.13 5.14
N THR A 11 11.98 0.90 6.13
CA THR A 11 12.24 -0.03 7.24
C THR A 11 11.79 -1.46 6.94
N LEU A 12 11.07 -1.68 5.84
CA LEU A 12 10.67 -2.98 5.28
C LEU A 12 11.21 -3.10 3.86
N GLY A 13 12.53 -3.28 3.72
CA GLY A 13 13.26 -3.23 2.46
C GLY A 13 12.69 -4.13 1.38
N GLY A 14 12.32 -5.36 1.73
CA GLY A 14 11.66 -6.30 0.83
C GLY A 14 10.18 -5.98 0.62
N ALA A 15 9.40 -5.95 1.69
CA ALA A 15 7.92 -5.83 1.60
C ALA A 15 7.46 -4.48 1.03
N LEU A 16 8.18 -3.37 1.27
CA LEU A 16 7.85 -2.04 0.78
C LEU A 16 8.81 -1.53 -0.30
N HIS A 17 9.53 -2.43 -0.99
CA HIS A 17 10.45 -2.03 -2.06
C HIS A 17 9.72 -1.23 -3.14
N HIS A 18 8.62 -1.75 -3.65
CA HIS A 18 7.82 -1.11 -4.70
C HIS A 18 7.28 0.25 -4.25
N TYR A 19 6.67 0.31 -3.05
CA TYR A 19 6.17 1.55 -2.46
C TYR A 19 7.27 2.62 -2.34
N SER A 20 8.44 2.23 -1.82
CA SER A 20 9.54 3.16 -1.59
C SER A 20 10.13 3.71 -2.89
N ALA A 21 10.21 2.88 -3.93
CA ALA A 21 10.64 3.29 -5.26
C ALA A 21 9.65 4.28 -5.88
N ALA A 22 8.34 3.99 -5.79
CA ALA A 22 7.29 4.89 -6.23
C ALA A 22 7.33 6.22 -5.47
N LEU A 23 7.49 6.19 -4.13
CA LEU A 23 7.57 7.41 -3.30
C LEU A 23 8.77 8.28 -3.68
N VAL A 24 9.95 7.69 -3.88
CA VAL A 24 11.14 8.42 -4.33
C VAL A 24 10.88 9.12 -5.66
N THR A 25 10.26 8.42 -6.61
CA THR A 25 9.90 8.97 -7.93
C THR A 25 8.87 10.10 -7.79
N THR A 26 7.85 9.91 -6.97
CA THR A 26 6.81 10.91 -6.68
C THR A 26 7.39 12.18 -6.06
N LEU A 27 8.37 12.07 -5.17
CA LEU A 27 9.09 13.19 -4.57
C LEU A 27 10.05 13.91 -5.53
N GLY A 28 10.28 13.39 -6.73
CA GLY A 28 11.12 13.98 -7.77
C GLY A 28 12.53 13.38 -7.88
N GLY A 29 12.80 12.28 -7.18
CA GLY A 29 14.02 11.49 -7.31
C GLY A 29 15.31 12.28 -7.03
N GLN A 30 16.38 11.89 -7.67
CA GLN A 30 17.69 12.52 -7.52
C GLN A 30 17.71 13.99 -7.93
N ALA A 31 16.88 14.41 -8.89
CA ALA A 31 16.81 15.80 -9.35
C ALA A 31 16.41 16.78 -8.22
N ARG A 32 15.62 16.29 -7.26
CA ARG A 32 15.25 17.05 -6.05
C ARG A 32 16.08 16.69 -4.82
N GLY A 33 17.13 15.90 -4.95
CA GLY A 33 17.99 15.47 -3.85
C GLY A 33 17.29 14.49 -2.90
N VAL A 34 16.43 13.59 -3.43
CA VAL A 34 15.80 12.52 -2.65
C VAL A 34 16.77 11.35 -2.56
N ARG A 35 16.99 10.87 -1.34
CA ARG A 35 17.84 9.71 -1.04
C ARG A 35 16.99 8.60 -0.40
N LEU A 36 17.17 7.38 -0.84
CA LEU A 36 16.58 6.18 -0.23
C LEU A 36 17.62 5.45 0.63
N ILE A 37 17.24 5.09 1.85
CA ILE A 37 17.96 4.16 2.73
C ILE A 37 17.01 3.01 3.01
N SER A 38 17.38 1.78 2.59
CA SER A 38 16.57 0.58 2.81
C SER A 38 17.14 -0.28 3.93
N VAL A 39 16.27 -0.82 4.75
CA VAL A 39 16.55 -1.74 5.85
C VAL A 39 15.71 -2.99 5.67
N ASP A 40 16.34 -4.11 5.37
CA ASP A 40 15.65 -5.37 5.18
C ASP A 40 15.11 -5.90 6.52
N GLU A 41 13.88 -6.37 6.50
CA GLU A 41 13.21 -7.04 7.60
C GLU A 41 13.78 -8.46 7.85
N PRO A 42 13.51 -9.05 9.03
CA PRO A 42 14.03 -10.38 9.39
C PRO A 42 13.65 -11.49 8.41
N SER A 43 12.50 -11.39 7.72
CA SER A 43 12.06 -12.36 6.72
C SER A 43 12.95 -12.39 5.47
N VAL A 44 13.66 -11.30 5.18
CA VAL A 44 14.56 -11.14 4.03
C VAL A 44 16.02 -11.29 4.46
N ALA A 45 16.45 -10.49 5.44
CA ALA A 45 17.87 -10.47 5.88
C ALA A 45 18.21 -11.56 6.90
N GLY A 46 17.21 -12.29 7.40
CA GLY A 46 17.38 -13.18 8.54
C GLY A 46 17.65 -12.42 9.85
N GLY A 47 17.89 -13.17 10.92
CA GLY A 47 18.21 -12.62 12.24
C GLY A 47 16.98 -12.28 13.09
N SER A 48 17.24 -11.63 14.23
CA SER A 48 16.20 -11.30 15.21
C SER A 48 15.54 -9.94 14.95
N GLY A 49 14.37 -9.72 15.55
CA GLY A 49 13.72 -8.41 15.56
C GLY A 49 14.59 -7.32 16.22
N PHE A 50 15.44 -7.67 17.18
CA PHE A 50 16.38 -6.71 17.77
C PHE A 50 17.47 -6.26 16.77
N ALA A 51 17.96 -7.17 15.93
CA ALA A 51 18.91 -6.84 14.87
C ALA A 51 18.27 -5.90 13.84
N TRP A 52 17.00 -6.11 13.52
CA TRP A 52 16.23 -5.21 12.64
C TRP A 52 16.07 -3.82 13.26
N ILE A 53 15.69 -3.71 14.53
CA ILE A 53 15.64 -2.43 15.25
C ILE A 53 17.02 -1.75 15.22
N GLY A 54 18.09 -2.48 15.46
CA GLY A 54 19.46 -1.95 15.40
C GLY A 54 19.84 -1.40 14.00
N ARG A 55 19.44 -2.10 12.93
CA ARG A 55 19.60 -1.59 11.55
C ARG A 55 18.79 -0.33 11.30
N THR A 56 17.54 -0.29 11.78
CA THR A 56 16.67 0.90 11.68
C THR A 56 17.27 2.10 12.41
N VAL A 57 17.79 1.90 13.62
CA VAL A 57 18.49 2.96 14.38
C VAL A 57 19.67 3.52 13.58
N ARG A 58 20.51 2.65 12.99
CA ARG A 58 21.64 3.07 12.15
C ARG A 58 21.16 3.88 10.93
N ALA A 59 20.11 3.45 10.27
CA ALA A 59 19.52 4.15 9.13
C ALA A 59 19.00 5.54 9.52
N LEU A 60 18.35 5.69 10.68
CA LEU A 60 17.90 6.98 11.19
C LEU A 60 19.09 7.91 11.55
N VAL A 61 20.15 7.38 12.15
CA VAL A 61 21.38 8.15 12.44
C VAL A 61 22.04 8.60 11.13
N GLU A 62 22.07 7.75 10.12
CA GLU A 62 22.56 8.11 8.78
C GLU A 62 21.70 9.19 8.13
N ALA A 63 20.36 9.06 8.21
CA ALA A 63 19.42 10.07 7.72
C ALA A 63 19.64 11.43 8.39
N ARG A 64 19.85 11.46 9.72
CA ARG A 64 20.21 12.68 10.46
C ARG A 64 21.47 13.36 9.91
N ARG A 65 22.51 12.56 9.62
CA ARG A 65 23.78 13.12 9.07
C ARG A 65 23.61 13.71 7.68
N SER A 66 22.61 13.29 6.94
CA SER A 66 22.29 13.83 5.62
C SER A 66 21.64 15.23 5.70
N GLY A 67 21.08 15.64 6.85
CA GLY A 67 20.56 16.99 7.10
C GLY A 67 19.24 17.34 6.40
N GLY A 68 18.56 16.36 5.78
CA GLY A 68 17.29 16.58 5.08
C GLY A 68 16.05 16.30 5.93
N ARG A 69 14.88 16.54 5.33
CA ARG A 69 13.60 16.04 5.84
C ARG A 69 13.57 14.52 5.80
N VAL A 70 13.03 13.86 6.81
CA VAL A 70 13.04 12.40 6.91
C VAL A 70 11.63 11.84 6.81
N VAL A 71 11.43 10.90 5.89
CA VAL A 71 10.18 10.13 5.75
C VAL A 71 10.48 8.67 6.02
N VAL A 72 9.91 8.12 7.10
CA VAL A 72 9.98 6.68 7.42
C VAL A 72 8.77 5.99 6.83
N THR A 73 8.97 4.94 6.04
CA THR A 73 7.88 4.31 5.28
C THR A 73 7.04 3.34 6.09
N TRP A 74 7.54 2.84 7.22
CA TRP A 74 6.82 1.92 8.09
C TRP A 74 7.30 2.03 9.54
N PRO A 75 6.39 2.10 10.52
CA PRO A 75 6.76 2.08 11.93
C PRO A 75 7.12 0.65 12.40
N VAL A 76 8.34 0.47 12.90
CA VAL A 76 8.85 -0.82 13.42
C VAL A 76 8.29 -1.15 14.81
N LEU A 77 8.10 -0.10 15.63
CA LEU A 77 7.60 -0.16 17.00
C LEU A 77 6.27 0.58 17.15
N GLY A 78 5.50 0.73 16.08
CA GLY A 78 4.21 1.42 16.09
C GLY A 78 4.33 2.88 16.54
N HIS A 79 3.47 3.31 17.47
CA HIS A 79 3.48 4.69 17.96
C HIS A 79 4.77 5.11 18.68
N LEU A 80 5.58 4.14 19.15
CA LEU A 80 6.86 4.44 19.81
C LEU A 80 7.94 4.91 18.83
N ASP A 81 7.80 4.61 17.54
CA ASP A 81 8.74 5.12 16.52
C ASP A 81 8.80 6.64 16.48
N ARG A 82 7.70 7.34 16.77
CA ARG A 82 7.68 8.80 16.84
C ARG A 82 8.64 9.32 17.91
N VAL A 83 8.72 8.64 19.06
CA VAL A 83 9.67 9.00 20.13
C VAL A 83 11.09 8.64 19.73
N LEU A 84 11.29 7.45 19.15
CA LEU A 84 12.58 7.00 18.66
C LEU A 84 13.13 7.97 17.60
N MET A 85 12.32 8.35 16.63
CA MET A 85 12.69 9.31 15.60
C MET A 85 13.05 10.67 16.20
N ARG A 86 12.24 11.18 17.14
CA ARG A 86 12.53 12.45 17.82
C ARG A 86 13.87 12.43 18.54
N VAL A 87 14.18 11.33 19.24
CA VAL A 87 15.45 11.18 19.98
C VAL A 87 16.62 11.07 19.01
N LEU A 88 16.51 10.23 17.97
CA LEU A 88 17.61 9.96 17.06
C LEU A 88 17.86 11.10 16.05
N LEU A 89 16.80 11.70 15.52
CA LEU A 89 16.91 12.77 14.53
C LEU A 89 17.09 14.15 15.18
N GLY A 90 16.61 14.29 16.42
CA GLY A 90 16.63 15.55 17.17
C GLY A 90 15.28 16.27 17.16
N ALA A 91 15.05 17.10 18.17
CA ALA A 91 13.74 17.74 18.40
C ALA A 91 13.33 18.77 17.31
N ARG A 92 14.27 19.23 16.51
CA ARG A 92 14.03 20.21 15.41
C ARG A 92 13.98 19.56 14.03
N ALA A 93 14.17 18.24 13.94
CA ALA A 93 14.15 17.55 12.67
C ALA A 93 12.73 17.57 12.10
N ASP A 94 12.60 17.89 10.81
CA ASP A 94 11.36 17.69 10.06
C ASP A 94 11.27 16.20 9.68
N ALA A 95 10.44 15.47 10.40
CA ALA A 95 10.34 14.03 10.28
C ALA A 95 8.88 13.57 10.21
N SER A 96 8.63 12.58 9.37
CA SER A 96 7.32 12.00 9.19
C SER A 96 7.41 10.47 9.16
N VAL A 97 6.35 9.79 9.60
CA VAL A 97 6.20 8.34 9.51
C VAL A 97 4.90 8.00 8.79
N VAL A 98 4.98 7.10 7.81
CA VAL A 98 3.81 6.62 7.08
C VAL A 98 3.15 5.49 7.88
N VAL A 99 1.87 5.66 8.17
CA VAL A 99 1.05 4.70 8.90
C VAL A 99 0.10 4.03 7.90
N HIS A 100 0.53 2.90 7.36
CA HIS A 100 -0.26 2.15 6.39
C HIS A 100 -1.49 1.49 7.02
N ASP A 101 -1.30 0.90 8.20
CA ASP A 101 -2.35 0.20 8.94
C ASP A 101 -2.49 0.81 10.35
N PRO A 102 -3.35 1.81 10.57
CA PRO A 102 -3.59 2.42 11.89
C PRO A 102 -3.99 1.39 12.94
N ARG A 103 -4.81 0.42 12.54
CA ARG A 103 -5.20 -0.75 13.33
C ARG A 103 -4.69 -2.00 12.63
N PRO A 104 -3.48 -2.50 12.99
CA PRO A 104 -2.86 -3.61 12.28
C PRO A 104 -3.76 -4.84 12.21
N LEU A 105 -3.84 -5.43 11.02
CA LEU A 105 -4.62 -6.67 10.77
C LEU A 105 -3.94 -7.91 11.38
N VAL A 106 -2.66 -7.79 11.71
CA VAL A 106 -1.85 -8.84 12.36
C VAL A 106 -1.30 -8.26 13.65
N HIS A 107 -1.14 -9.10 14.67
CA HIS A 107 -0.61 -8.65 15.97
C HIS A 107 0.72 -7.91 15.78
N ALA A 108 0.74 -6.61 16.08
CA ALA A 108 1.91 -5.75 15.97
C ALA A 108 2.21 -5.07 17.31
N ARG A 109 3.50 -4.90 17.59
CA ARG A 109 3.95 -4.24 18.82
C ARG A 109 3.83 -2.72 18.70
N GLY A 110 3.56 -2.06 19.83
CA GLY A 110 3.58 -0.59 19.87
C GLY A 110 2.27 0.09 19.44
N TYR A 111 1.17 -0.65 19.30
CA TYR A 111 -0.16 -0.12 18.97
C TYR A 111 -1.14 -0.09 20.17
N GLY A 112 -0.70 -0.49 21.36
CA GLY A 112 -1.52 -0.47 22.56
C GLY A 112 -1.71 0.95 23.12
N ARG A 113 -2.66 1.10 24.05
CA ARG A 113 -3.02 2.41 24.70
C ARG A 113 -1.80 3.12 25.31
N ALA A 114 -0.93 2.38 26.01
CA ALA A 114 0.29 2.95 26.60
C ALA A 114 1.23 3.49 25.53
N SER A 115 1.47 2.75 24.45
CA SER A 115 2.33 3.17 23.34
C SER A 115 1.77 4.39 22.62
N ARG A 116 0.45 4.47 22.43
CA ARG A 116 -0.24 5.65 21.89
C ARG A 116 -0.02 6.87 22.79
N TRP A 117 -0.22 6.71 24.09
CA TRP A 117 0.00 7.80 25.05
C TRP A 117 1.45 8.30 25.04
N VAL A 118 2.44 7.39 25.06
CA VAL A 118 3.86 7.73 25.00
C VAL A 118 4.20 8.42 23.69
N GLY A 119 3.78 7.86 22.55
CA GLY A 119 3.99 8.43 21.23
C GLY A 119 3.43 9.84 21.11
N ARG A 120 2.21 10.05 21.62
CA ARG A 120 1.55 11.36 21.66
C ARG A 120 2.27 12.34 22.59
N ARG A 121 2.64 11.93 23.80
CA ARG A 121 3.26 12.80 24.80
C ARG A 121 4.66 13.25 24.42
N PHE A 122 5.44 12.38 23.78
CA PHE A 122 6.86 12.61 23.54
C PHE A 122 7.27 12.62 22.06
N GLY A 123 6.38 12.26 21.15
CA GLY A 123 6.65 12.16 19.71
C GLY A 123 5.85 13.13 18.83
N ARG A 124 5.13 14.12 19.36
CA ARG A 124 4.21 15.01 18.61
C ARG A 124 4.85 15.75 17.44
N GLN A 125 6.16 16.01 17.48
CA GLN A 125 6.87 16.69 16.40
C GLN A 125 7.05 15.83 15.15
N VAL A 126 6.95 14.50 15.27
CA VAL A 126 6.97 13.58 14.13
C VAL A 126 5.57 13.46 13.57
N ARG A 127 5.39 13.91 12.35
CA ARG A 127 4.09 13.91 11.67
C ARG A 127 3.75 12.48 11.24
N MET A 128 2.48 12.15 11.29
CA MET A 128 1.98 10.89 10.73
C MET A 128 1.38 11.15 9.35
N ILE A 129 1.63 10.25 8.41
CA ILE A 129 1.08 10.28 7.06
C ILE A 129 0.21 9.06 6.87
N VAL A 130 -0.97 9.23 6.32
CA VAL A 130 -1.88 8.17 5.88
C VAL A 130 -2.28 8.39 4.43
N HIS A 131 -2.73 7.34 3.76
CA HIS A 131 -3.00 7.36 2.32
C HIS A 131 -4.49 7.30 1.97
N SER A 132 -5.36 7.14 2.96
CA SER A 132 -6.80 7.07 2.73
C SER A 132 -7.59 7.76 3.85
N GLU A 133 -8.78 8.21 3.53
CA GLU A 133 -9.70 8.78 4.51
C GLU A 133 -10.09 7.76 5.59
N THR A 134 -10.27 6.50 5.22
CA THR A 134 -10.52 5.40 6.15
C THR A 134 -9.38 5.28 7.17
N ALA A 135 -8.12 5.28 6.70
CA ALA A 135 -6.97 5.22 7.59
C ALA A 135 -6.86 6.47 8.48
N ARG A 136 -7.20 7.65 7.95
CA ARG A 136 -7.21 8.90 8.71
C ARG A 136 -8.25 8.87 9.83
N THR A 137 -9.47 8.46 9.51
CA THR A 137 -10.58 8.34 10.48
C THR A 137 -10.22 7.39 11.62
N ASP A 138 -9.76 6.18 11.30
CA ASP A 138 -9.38 5.19 12.31
C ASP A 138 -8.21 5.66 13.19
N LEU A 139 -7.25 6.36 12.58
CA LEU A 139 -6.14 6.93 13.35
C LEU A 139 -6.60 8.05 14.28
N GLN A 140 -7.51 8.90 13.83
CA GLN A 140 -8.08 10.00 14.63
C GLN A 140 -8.97 9.49 15.77
N GLU A 141 -9.76 8.43 15.54
CA GLU A 141 -10.52 7.79 16.61
C GLU A 141 -9.61 7.26 17.73
N ASP A 142 -8.50 6.65 17.35
CA ASP A 142 -7.52 6.09 18.29
C ASP A 142 -6.61 7.15 18.92
N CYS A 143 -6.37 8.25 18.23
CA CYS A 143 -5.49 9.35 18.62
C CYS A 143 -6.10 10.72 18.24
N PRO A 144 -7.18 11.18 18.90
CA PRO A 144 -7.95 12.36 18.49
C PRO A 144 -7.15 13.67 18.43
N GLU A 145 -6.09 13.77 19.23
CA GLU A 145 -5.24 14.98 19.28
C GLU A 145 -4.12 14.99 18.24
N ASP A 146 -3.92 13.88 17.53
CA ASP A 146 -2.88 13.77 16.51
C ASP A 146 -3.44 14.13 15.13
N VAL A 147 -2.81 15.07 14.46
CA VAL A 147 -3.15 15.43 13.09
C VAL A 147 -2.33 14.55 12.14
N ALA A 148 -3.02 13.69 11.40
CA ALA A 148 -2.42 12.93 10.32
C ALA A 148 -2.54 13.70 9.00
N LEU A 149 -1.43 13.78 8.26
CA LEU A 149 -1.44 14.27 6.89
C LEU A 149 -2.03 13.20 5.98
N LEU A 150 -3.05 13.56 5.22
CA LEU A 150 -3.58 12.72 4.16
C LEU A 150 -2.82 13.03 2.88
N LEU A 151 -1.94 12.13 2.47
CA LEU A 151 -1.22 12.25 1.20
C LEU A 151 -1.56 11.02 0.34
N PRO A 152 -1.93 11.20 -0.93
CA PRO A 152 -2.27 10.10 -1.81
C PRO A 152 -1.16 9.05 -1.88
N HIS A 153 -1.54 7.77 -1.99
CA HIS A 153 -0.57 6.70 -2.18
C HIS A 153 0.24 6.94 -3.45
N PRO A 154 1.58 6.87 -3.40
CA PRO A 154 2.40 6.92 -4.61
C PRO A 154 2.01 5.82 -5.58
N VAL A 155 1.82 6.18 -6.84
CA VAL A 155 1.48 5.28 -7.95
C VAL A 155 2.53 5.46 -9.03
N ALA A 156 3.03 4.38 -9.60
CA ALA A 156 4.02 4.40 -10.68
C ALA A 156 3.44 3.76 -11.95
N PRO A 157 2.68 4.53 -12.77
CA PRO A 157 2.08 3.99 -13.99
C PRO A 157 3.14 3.37 -14.90
N ARG A 158 2.88 2.18 -15.41
CA ARG A 158 3.80 1.50 -16.34
C ARG A 158 3.30 1.65 -17.77
N ALA A 159 4.18 2.09 -18.65
CA ALA A 159 3.94 2.01 -20.08
C ALA A 159 4.19 0.58 -20.56
N TYR A 160 3.18 -0.01 -21.19
CA TYR A 160 3.33 -1.29 -21.89
C TYR A 160 3.38 -1.03 -23.41
N ASP A 161 4.52 -0.60 -23.89
CA ASP A 161 4.69 -0.41 -25.34
C ASP A 161 5.05 -1.70 -26.06
N VAL A 162 5.72 -2.65 -25.37
CA VAL A 162 6.15 -3.94 -25.96
C VAL A 162 6.12 -5.02 -24.86
N GLY A 163 5.57 -6.21 -25.19
CA GLY A 163 5.67 -7.39 -24.33
C GLY A 163 4.57 -7.53 -23.26
N ARG A 164 3.44 -6.82 -23.40
CA ARG A 164 2.29 -7.03 -22.51
C ARG A 164 1.78 -8.46 -22.67
N PRO A 165 1.55 -9.21 -21.56
CA PRO A 165 0.91 -10.51 -21.63
C PRO A 165 -0.44 -10.45 -22.34
N ALA A 166 -0.79 -11.48 -23.08
CA ALA A 166 -2.12 -11.60 -23.67
C ALA A 166 -3.16 -11.58 -22.55
N VAL A 167 -4.14 -10.71 -22.72
CA VAL A 167 -5.21 -10.55 -21.74
C VAL A 167 -6.24 -11.65 -21.91
N ASP A 168 -6.51 -12.37 -20.86
CA ASP A 168 -7.67 -13.25 -20.76
C ASP A 168 -8.83 -12.49 -20.11
N ALA A 169 -9.64 -11.86 -20.96
CA ALA A 169 -10.78 -11.05 -20.53
C ALA A 169 -11.81 -11.82 -19.69
N CYS A 170 -11.84 -13.14 -19.84
CA CYS A 170 -12.74 -14.03 -19.11
C CYS A 170 -12.14 -14.52 -17.78
N THR A 171 -10.98 -14.04 -17.35
CA THR A 171 -10.35 -14.46 -16.10
C THR A 171 -10.49 -13.42 -15.01
N ILE A 172 -11.05 -13.82 -13.87
CA ILE A 172 -11.09 -13.02 -12.64
C ILE A 172 -10.06 -13.63 -11.67
N ARG A 173 -9.16 -12.78 -11.14
CA ARG A 173 -8.11 -13.23 -10.23
C ARG A 173 -8.18 -12.56 -8.88
N VAL A 174 -8.07 -13.36 -7.83
CA VAL A 174 -7.71 -12.93 -6.48
C VAL A 174 -6.24 -13.24 -6.26
N LEU A 175 -5.44 -12.24 -5.95
CA LEU A 175 -3.99 -12.36 -5.87
C LEU A 175 -3.45 -12.00 -4.49
N GLY A 176 -2.30 -12.61 -4.14
CA GLY A 176 -1.57 -12.34 -2.91
C GLY A 176 -1.90 -13.31 -1.77
N GLN A 177 -1.13 -13.19 -0.68
CA GLN A 177 -1.24 -14.06 0.48
C GLN A 177 -2.64 -14.00 1.12
N TYR A 178 -3.12 -15.14 1.61
CA TYR A 178 -4.32 -15.18 2.44
C TYR A 178 -4.13 -14.39 3.74
N LYS A 179 -5.17 -13.65 4.11
CA LYS A 179 -5.29 -12.95 5.40
C LYS A 179 -6.72 -13.15 5.93
N PRO A 180 -6.92 -13.17 7.26
CA PRO A 180 -8.25 -13.41 7.86
C PRO A 180 -9.34 -12.42 7.42
N ASP A 181 -8.96 -11.20 7.03
CA ASP A 181 -9.89 -10.18 6.54
C ASP A 181 -10.32 -10.38 5.07
N ARG A 182 -9.83 -11.45 4.39
CA ARG A 182 -10.35 -11.86 3.08
C ARG A 182 -11.73 -12.48 3.24
N ASP A 183 -12.68 -12.04 2.43
CA ASP A 183 -14.05 -12.49 2.49
C ASP A 183 -14.26 -13.77 1.66
N LEU A 184 -14.14 -14.92 2.31
CA LEU A 184 -14.32 -16.23 1.67
C LEU A 184 -15.78 -16.49 1.31
N GLU A 185 -16.73 -16.02 2.12
CA GLU A 185 -18.16 -16.18 1.86
C GLU A 185 -18.57 -15.45 0.59
N LEU A 186 -18.08 -14.21 0.43
CA LEU A 186 -18.25 -13.45 -0.81
C LEU A 186 -17.71 -14.22 -2.02
N LEU A 187 -16.51 -14.82 -1.91
CA LEU A 187 -15.93 -15.58 -3.03
C LEU A 187 -16.79 -16.77 -3.43
N VAL A 188 -17.32 -17.52 -2.47
CA VAL A 188 -18.24 -18.64 -2.76
C VAL A 188 -19.51 -18.13 -3.43
N CYS A 189 -20.12 -17.07 -2.89
CA CYS A 189 -21.32 -16.46 -3.48
C CYS A 189 -21.08 -15.95 -4.92
N LEU A 190 -19.90 -15.38 -5.19
CA LEU A 190 -19.52 -14.92 -6.52
C LEU A 190 -19.32 -16.08 -7.48
N ALA A 191 -18.73 -17.19 -7.02
CA ALA A 191 -18.54 -18.38 -7.85
C ALA A 191 -19.87 -18.91 -8.39
N ASP A 192 -20.90 -18.99 -7.54
CA ASP A 192 -22.23 -19.46 -7.95
C ASP A 192 -22.88 -18.62 -9.07
N ARG A 193 -22.59 -17.31 -9.08
CA ARG A 193 -23.17 -16.37 -10.06
C ARG A 193 -22.33 -16.19 -11.32
N LEU A 194 -21.02 -16.37 -11.23
CA LEU A 194 -20.08 -16.08 -12.31
C LEU A 194 -19.59 -17.34 -13.02
N ARG A 195 -19.85 -18.51 -12.45
CA ARG A 195 -19.53 -19.82 -13.03
C ARG A 195 -20.05 -19.95 -14.47
N GLY A 196 -19.22 -20.50 -15.35
CA GLY A 196 -19.54 -20.68 -16.77
C GLY A 196 -19.35 -19.45 -17.65
N ARG A 197 -19.22 -18.26 -17.06
CA ARG A 197 -18.93 -17.00 -17.79
C ARG A 197 -17.47 -16.56 -17.59
N TYR A 198 -16.91 -16.85 -16.42
CA TYR A 198 -15.55 -16.46 -16.07
C TYR A 198 -14.76 -17.64 -15.51
N ARG A 199 -13.48 -17.64 -15.74
CA ARG A 199 -12.52 -18.47 -15.04
C ARG A 199 -12.12 -17.76 -13.74
N LEU A 200 -12.35 -18.42 -12.61
CA LEU A 200 -12.14 -17.86 -11.27
C LEU A 200 -10.88 -18.47 -10.67
N GLU A 201 -9.87 -17.65 -10.41
CA GLU A 201 -8.56 -18.08 -9.92
C GLU A 201 -8.18 -17.33 -8.62
N VAL A 202 -7.73 -18.09 -7.63
CA VAL A 202 -7.09 -17.57 -6.42
C VAL A 202 -5.62 -18.00 -6.44
N ILE A 203 -4.69 -17.05 -6.35
CA ILE A 203 -3.27 -17.35 -6.43
C ILE A 203 -2.52 -16.62 -5.32
N GLY A 204 -1.88 -17.38 -4.43
CA GLY A 204 -1.10 -16.84 -3.32
C GLY A 204 -0.94 -17.85 -2.19
N ARG A 205 -0.03 -17.57 -1.29
CA ARG A 205 0.29 -18.48 -0.19
C ARG A 205 -0.77 -18.46 0.91
N GLY A 206 -1.05 -19.65 1.47
CA GLY A 206 -1.87 -19.85 2.68
C GLY A 206 -3.36 -19.84 2.45
N TRP A 207 -3.83 -19.91 1.20
CA TRP A 207 -5.25 -19.96 0.90
C TRP A 207 -5.85 -21.32 1.20
N PRO A 208 -7.02 -21.39 1.85
CA PRO A 208 -7.83 -22.60 1.90
C PRO A 208 -8.45 -22.88 0.51
N ALA A 209 -8.99 -24.08 0.33
CA ALA A 209 -9.88 -24.33 -0.79
C ALA A 209 -11.09 -23.38 -0.74
N VAL A 210 -11.50 -22.87 -1.90
CA VAL A 210 -12.67 -22.01 -2.06
C VAL A 210 -13.56 -22.59 -3.15
N ASP A 211 -14.79 -22.92 -2.81
CA ASP A 211 -15.71 -23.59 -3.74
C ASP A 211 -15.94 -22.72 -4.99
N GLY A 212 -15.81 -23.38 -6.15
CA GLY A 212 -15.96 -22.72 -7.46
C GLY A 212 -14.76 -21.92 -7.93
N TRP A 213 -13.68 -21.85 -7.16
CA TRP A 213 -12.42 -21.19 -7.53
C TRP A 213 -11.29 -22.20 -7.72
N VAL A 214 -10.45 -21.98 -8.73
CA VAL A 214 -9.19 -22.70 -8.88
C VAL A 214 -8.16 -22.04 -7.95
N VAL A 215 -7.82 -22.73 -6.85
CA VAL A 215 -6.87 -22.23 -5.86
C VAL A 215 -5.47 -22.74 -6.15
N ARG A 216 -4.51 -21.84 -6.31
CA ARG A 216 -3.08 -22.14 -6.36
C ARG A 216 -2.40 -21.58 -5.12
N ASP A 217 -2.20 -22.44 -4.11
CA ASP A 217 -1.47 -22.11 -2.88
C ASP A 217 0.04 -22.14 -3.15
N ALA A 218 0.59 -21.00 -3.54
CA ALA A 218 2.01 -20.85 -3.82
C ALA A 218 2.48 -19.41 -3.56
N PHE A 219 3.74 -19.27 -3.19
CA PHE A 219 4.39 -17.96 -3.22
C PHE A 219 4.56 -17.50 -4.66
N VAL A 220 4.23 -16.25 -4.93
CA VAL A 220 4.38 -15.63 -6.25
C VAL A 220 5.42 -14.52 -6.16
N GLU A 221 6.47 -14.63 -6.93
CA GLU A 221 7.49 -13.58 -7.05
C GLU A 221 6.92 -12.32 -7.72
N GLU A 222 7.53 -11.16 -7.47
CA GLU A 222 7.01 -9.87 -7.93
C GLU A 222 6.82 -9.78 -9.45
N ALA A 223 7.79 -10.28 -10.23
CA ALA A 223 7.70 -10.27 -11.69
C ALA A 223 6.53 -11.14 -12.19
N ALA A 224 6.40 -12.35 -11.64
CA ALA A 224 5.29 -13.24 -11.96
C ALA A 224 3.93 -12.68 -11.49
N LEU A 225 3.91 -11.96 -10.37
CA LEU A 225 2.70 -11.27 -9.90
C LEU A 225 2.25 -10.19 -10.88
N ASP A 226 3.17 -9.40 -11.42
CA ASP A 226 2.87 -8.39 -12.43
C ASP A 226 2.30 -9.00 -13.70
N GLU A 227 2.87 -10.13 -14.17
CA GLU A 227 2.35 -10.86 -15.33
C GLU A 227 0.94 -11.40 -15.08
N LEU A 228 0.70 -11.99 -13.90
CA LEU A 228 -0.62 -12.47 -13.51
C LEU A 228 -1.64 -11.34 -13.44
N ILE A 229 -1.29 -10.20 -12.90
CA ILE A 229 -2.15 -9.01 -12.85
C ILE A 229 -2.42 -8.53 -14.29
N ALA A 230 -1.38 -8.35 -15.10
CA ALA A 230 -1.50 -7.81 -16.45
C ALA A 230 -2.34 -8.72 -17.38
N ALA A 231 -2.25 -10.04 -17.20
CA ALA A 231 -3.01 -11.03 -17.97
C ALA A 231 -4.47 -11.22 -17.48
N ALA A 232 -4.85 -10.75 -16.29
CA ALA A 232 -6.21 -10.90 -15.79
C ALA A 232 -7.21 -10.01 -16.53
N GLY A 233 -8.43 -10.44 -16.73
CA GLY A 233 -9.55 -9.59 -17.16
C GLY A 233 -9.90 -8.58 -16.06
N VAL A 234 -10.08 -9.09 -14.83
CA VAL A 234 -10.35 -8.29 -13.64
C VAL A 234 -9.56 -8.87 -12.45
N VAL A 235 -8.99 -8.00 -11.64
CA VAL A 235 -8.45 -8.35 -10.32
C VAL A 235 -9.50 -8.09 -9.26
N LEU A 236 -9.79 -9.08 -8.42
CA LEU A 236 -10.75 -8.93 -7.33
C LEU A 236 -10.03 -8.72 -6.00
N VAL A 237 -10.48 -7.77 -5.22
CA VAL A 237 -9.92 -7.37 -3.91
C VAL A 237 -10.98 -7.60 -2.82
N PRO A 238 -11.22 -8.88 -2.42
CA PRO A 238 -12.34 -9.26 -1.57
C PRO A 238 -11.98 -9.14 -0.09
N TYR A 239 -11.83 -7.91 0.40
CA TYR A 239 -11.55 -7.67 1.81
C TYR A 239 -12.78 -7.11 2.53
N ARG A 240 -13.01 -7.57 3.75
CA ARG A 240 -13.98 -6.97 4.68
C ARG A 240 -13.47 -5.66 5.25
N ARG A 241 -12.16 -5.59 5.50
CA ARG A 241 -11.47 -4.39 5.97
C ARG A 241 -10.04 -4.36 5.44
N PHE A 242 -9.63 -3.23 4.89
CA PHE A 242 -8.23 -2.95 4.57
C PHE A 242 -8.02 -1.43 4.42
N TYR A 243 -6.79 -1.01 4.62
CA TYR A 243 -6.40 0.39 4.42
C TYR A 243 -5.66 0.60 3.12
N GLN A 244 -4.95 -0.44 2.67
CA GLN A 244 -4.21 -0.43 1.41
C GLN A 244 -4.11 -1.84 0.84
N SER A 245 -4.15 -1.92 -0.47
CA SER A 245 -3.94 -3.16 -1.20
C SER A 245 -2.85 -2.98 -2.24
N GLY A 246 -1.67 -3.53 -1.98
CA GLY A 246 -0.58 -3.52 -2.95
C GLY A 246 -0.99 -4.13 -4.29
N VAL A 247 -1.87 -5.14 -4.29
CA VAL A 247 -2.42 -5.73 -5.52
C VAL A 247 -3.32 -4.75 -6.26
N ALA A 248 -4.19 -3.99 -5.57
CA ALA A 248 -5.03 -2.98 -6.21
C ALA A 248 -4.20 -1.86 -6.83
N ILE A 249 -3.17 -1.40 -6.12
CA ILE A 249 -2.25 -0.37 -6.60
C ILE A 249 -1.49 -0.86 -7.84
N ARG A 250 -0.91 -2.06 -7.77
CA ARG A 250 -0.21 -2.66 -8.92
C ARG A 250 -1.14 -2.90 -10.11
N SER A 251 -2.39 -3.29 -9.86
CA SER A 251 -3.40 -3.42 -10.91
C SER A 251 -3.65 -2.09 -11.63
N LEU A 252 -3.78 -1.01 -10.85
CA LEU A 252 -3.92 0.34 -11.40
C LEU A 252 -2.71 0.73 -12.24
N GLU A 253 -1.49 0.54 -11.73
CA GLU A 253 -0.22 0.84 -12.41
C GLU A 253 -0.07 0.08 -13.73
N LEU A 254 -0.53 -1.17 -13.76
CA LEU A 254 -0.51 -2.06 -14.92
C LEU A 254 -1.69 -1.85 -15.87
N GLY A 255 -2.59 -0.91 -15.58
CA GLY A 255 -3.79 -0.66 -16.36
C GLY A 255 -4.76 -1.84 -16.35
N THR A 256 -4.75 -2.68 -15.32
CA THR A 256 -5.69 -3.79 -15.15
C THR A 256 -6.81 -3.37 -14.22
N PRO A 257 -8.08 -3.53 -14.61
CA PRO A 257 -9.20 -3.20 -13.74
C PRO A 257 -9.17 -4.01 -12.44
N ALA A 258 -9.37 -3.35 -11.30
CA ALA A 258 -9.53 -4.02 -10.02
C ALA A 258 -10.87 -3.64 -9.39
N VAL A 259 -11.61 -4.63 -8.88
CA VAL A 259 -12.88 -4.43 -8.18
C VAL A 259 -12.68 -4.71 -6.70
N GLY A 260 -13.15 -3.80 -5.86
CA GLY A 260 -13.07 -3.92 -4.41
C GLY A 260 -14.22 -3.20 -3.70
N PRO A 261 -14.28 -3.27 -2.35
CA PRO A 261 -15.42 -2.76 -1.59
C PRO A 261 -15.51 -1.23 -1.65
N ALA A 262 -16.71 -0.72 -1.91
CA ALA A 262 -17.06 0.68 -1.72
C ALA A 262 -16.90 1.07 -0.24
N GLY A 263 -16.62 2.35 0.03
CA GLY A 263 -16.41 2.83 1.41
C GLY A 263 -15.09 2.36 2.05
N SER A 264 -14.15 1.89 1.24
CA SER A 264 -12.79 1.52 1.66
C SER A 264 -11.76 2.40 0.95
N SER A 265 -10.48 2.17 1.19
CA SER A 265 -9.38 2.85 0.47
C SER A 265 -9.38 2.61 -1.05
N MET A 266 -10.20 1.69 -1.57
CA MET A 266 -10.42 1.56 -3.02
C MET A 266 -10.99 2.84 -3.64
N THR A 267 -11.84 3.58 -2.91
CA THR A 267 -12.43 4.82 -3.37
C THR A 267 -11.38 5.90 -3.69
N ASP A 268 -10.29 5.92 -2.92
CA ASP A 268 -9.19 6.87 -3.14
C ASP A 268 -8.35 6.54 -4.38
N LEU A 269 -8.26 5.24 -4.71
CA LEU A 269 -7.52 4.75 -5.88
C LEU A 269 -8.39 4.75 -7.14
N TYR A 270 -9.62 4.30 -7.00
CA TYR A 270 -10.61 4.12 -8.06
C TYR A 270 -11.86 4.97 -7.76
N PRO A 271 -11.83 6.27 -8.07
CA PRO A 271 -12.94 7.18 -7.77
C PRO A 271 -14.18 6.95 -8.65
N ASP A 272 -14.12 6.01 -9.59
CA ASP A 272 -15.20 5.65 -10.49
C ASP A 272 -15.97 4.44 -9.95
N ASP A 273 -17.29 4.59 -9.77
CA ASP A 273 -18.18 3.57 -9.22
C ASP A 273 -18.18 2.23 -9.98
N ARG A 274 -17.69 2.21 -11.22
CA ARG A 274 -17.58 0.97 -12.00
C ARG A 274 -16.67 -0.07 -11.37
N TYR A 275 -15.73 0.35 -10.52
CA TYR A 275 -14.75 -0.49 -9.86
C TYR A 275 -15.09 -0.77 -8.39
N LEU A 276 -16.17 -0.19 -7.89
CA LEU A 276 -16.56 -0.27 -6.50
C LEU A 276 -17.81 -1.12 -6.33
N ALA A 277 -17.80 -1.97 -5.31
CA ALA A 277 -18.90 -2.86 -4.98
C ALA A 277 -19.29 -2.73 -3.51
N GLY A 278 -20.57 -2.85 -3.25
CA GLY A 278 -21.15 -2.89 -1.90
C GLY A 278 -22.05 -4.09 -1.73
N ASP A 279 -22.76 -4.16 -0.62
CA ASP A 279 -23.82 -5.13 -0.43
C ASP A 279 -25.04 -4.76 -1.31
N PRO A 280 -25.78 -5.74 -1.82
CA PRO A 280 -25.54 -7.19 -1.76
C PRO A 280 -24.53 -7.69 -2.81
N VAL A 281 -24.29 -9.01 -2.88
CA VAL A 281 -23.35 -9.66 -3.80
C VAL A 281 -23.61 -9.34 -5.28
N GLU A 282 -24.84 -9.02 -5.65
CA GLU A 282 -25.23 -8.57 -7.00
C GLU A 282 -24.49 -7.28 -7.40
N SER A 283 -24.20 -6.40 -6.44
CA SER A 283 -23.37 -5.21 -6.67
C SER A 283 -21.94 -5.58 -7.09
N TRP A 284 -21.38 -6.63 -6.50
CA TRP A 284 -20.08 -7.16 -6.89
C TRP A 284 -20.09 -7.74 -8.30
N CYS A 285 -21.11 -8.54 -8.63
CA CYS A 285 -21.27 -9.09 -9.99
C CYS A 285 -21.36 -7.95 -11.02
N ALA A 286 -22.18 -6.95 -10.76
CA ALA A 286 -22.34 -5.81 -11.65
C ALA A 286 -21.03 -4.98 -11.78
N ALA A 287 -20.29 -4.77 -10.69
CA ALA A 287 -19.00 -4.09 -10.73
C ALA A 287 -17.95 -4.89 -11.53
N ILE A 288 -17.91 -6.21 -11.37
CA ILE A 288 -17.02 -7.10 -12.12
C ILE A 288 -17.35 -7.04 -13.61
N GLU A 289 -18.63 -7.11 -13.99
CA GLU A 289 -19.06 -7.04 -15.39
C GLU A 289 -18.73 -5.69 -16.02
N ARG A 290 -18.97 -4.58 -15.30
CA ARG A 290 -18.58 -3.23 -15.76
C ARG A 290 -17.07 -3.10 -15.93
N ALA A 291 -16.29 -3.61 -14.96
CA ALA A 291 -14.84 -3.60 -15.01
C ALA A 291 -14.29 -4.44 -16.17
N ALA A 292 -14.86 -5.63 -16.39
CA ALA A 292 -14.45 -6.52 -17.48
C ALA A 292 -14.75 -5.91 -18.88
N ALA A 293 -15.84 -5.15 -18.99
CA ALA A 293 -16.21 -4.46 -20.23
C ALA A 293 -15.46 -3.13 -20.43
N ALA A 294 -14.80 -2.62 -19.39
CA ALA A 294 -14.10 -1.33 -19.46
C ALA A 294 -12.85 -1.39 -20.33
N PRO A 295 -12.61 -0.42 -21.21
CA PRO A 295 -11.34 -0.31 -21.92
C PRO A 295 -10.18 -0.15 -20.94
N ARG A 296 -9.09 -0.87 -21.16
CA ARG A 296 -7.90 -0.79 -20.28
C ARG A 296 -7.25 0.58 -20.30
N ASP A 297 -7.37 1.32 -21.39
CA ASP A 297 -6.89 2.70 -21.49
C ASP A 297 -7.55 3.61 -20.45
N GLY A 298 -8.79 3.33 -20.07
CA GLY A 298 -9.48 4.00 -18.96
C GLY A 298 -8.77 3.78 -17.62
N THR A 299 -8.42 2.54 -17.30
CA THR A 299 -7.67 2.23 -16.07
C THR A 299 -6.26 2.85 -16.10
N ALA A 300 -5.58 2.81 -17.25
CA ALA A 300 -4.29 3.47 -17.41
C ALA A 300 -4.38 5.00 -17.27
N ALA A 301 -5.49 5.62 -17.71
CA ALA A 301 -5.73 7.04 -17.49
C ALA A 301 -5.95 7.36 -16.01
N LEU A 302 -6.67 6.50 -15.27
CA LEU A 302 -6.82 6.63 -13.81
C LEU A 302 -5.46 6.54 -13.10
N ALA A 303 -4.58 5.63 -13.52
CA ALA A 303 -3.23 5.51 -12.97
C ALA A 303 -2.42 6.80 -13.16
N ARG A 304 -2.43 7.39 -14.36
CA ARG A 304 -1.76 8.67 -14.62
C ARG A 304 -2.34 9.81 -13.80
N ALA A 305 -3.65 9.86 -13.64
CA ALA A 305 -4.30 10.87 -12.80
C ALA A 305 -3.95 10.70 -11.31
N ALA A 306 -3.87 9.45 -10.82
CA ALA A 306 -3.44 9.15 -9.45
C ALA A 306 -1.98 9.54 -9.21
N ASP A 307 -1.07 9.24 -10.15
CA ASP A 307 0.34 9.67 -10.09
C ASP A 307 0.46 11.20 -10.05
N ALA A 308 -0.27 11.90 -10.93
CA ALA A 308 -0.25 13.37 -10.95
C ALA A 308 -0.72 13.97 -9.62
N ARG A 309 -1.82 13.48 -9.05
CA ARG A 309 -2.32 13.93 -7.74
C ARG A 309 -1.31 13.63 -6.63
N ALA A 310 -0.70 12.44 -6.64
CA ALA A 310 0.30 12.07 -5.65
C ALA A 310 1.52 12.99 -5.75
N ARG A 311 2.04 13.24 -6.96
CA ARG A 311 3.18 14.16 -7.17
C ARG A 311 2.87 15.58 -6.68
N GLU A 312 1.72 16.12 -7.03
CA GLU A 312 1.30 17.45 -6.61
C GLU A 312 1.26 17.56 -5.08
N ALA A 313 0.57 16.63 -4.41
CA ALA A 313 0.42 16.63 -2.97
C ALA A 313 1.76 16.43 -2.23
N TRP A 314 2.53 15.41 -2.60
CA TRP A 314 3.81 15.12 -1.96
C TRP A 314 4.86 16.19 -2.23
N GLN A 315 4.95 16.70 -3.45
CA GLN A 315 5.91 17.74 -3.79
C GLN A 315 5.53 19.10 -3.19
N GLY A 316 4.23 19.37 -3.04
CA GLY A 316 3.73 20.55 -2.33
C GLY A 316 4.08 20.49 -0.85
N GLU A 317 3.81 19.36 -0.16
CA GLU A 317 4.12 19.17 1.25
C GLU A 317 5.63 19.24 1.55
N TYR A 318 6.44 18.71 0.65
CA TYR A 318 7.90 18.67 0.77
C TYR A 318 8.59 19.74 -0.09
N ALA A 319 7.87 20.79 -0.51
CA ALA A 319 8.47 21.92 -1.19
C ALA A 319 9.56 22.57 -0.32
N VAL A 320 10.66 22.91 -0.93
CA VAL A 320 11.72 23.65 -0.25
C VAL A 320 11.30 25.11 -0.21
N SER A 321 10.97 25.60 0.98
CA SER A 321 10.83 27.02 1.27
C SER A 321 12.19 27.71 1.23
#